data_bee47534084051f7a11069e9c1556449
#
_entry.id   bee47534084051f7a11069e9c1556449
#
_cell.length_a   1.000
_cell.length_b   1.000
_cell.length_c   1.000
_cell.angle_alpha   90.00
_cell.angle_beta   90.00
_cell.angle_gamma   90.00
#
_symmetry.space_group_name_H-M   'P 1'
#
loop_
_entity.id
_entity.type
_entity.pdbx_description
1 polymer ?
#
loop_
_entity_poly.entity_id
_entity_poly.type
_entity_poly.pdbx_seq_one_letter_code
_entity_poly.pdbx_strand_id
1 'polypeptide(L)'
;MSLAVVYSRAQLGVQSPLVNVEVHLSNGLPGLSMVGLPETAVRESKDRVRSALLNSGFEFPAKRITINLAPADLPKQGGRYDLAIALGILAASAQIPATPLDGYEFVAELALSGSIRPVQGILPCAVGAISDQRQLVCAGENGAEAALAGPHRILIADHLLQVCQHLHDHACLPRATLLADTTRSAAPDLSEVRGQQQARRALEIAASGSHSLLLIGPPGTGKTLLASRLPGLLPELQDQEALETATVTSIGRDGFDMAHWKRRPFRAPHHTASAAALAGGGSDPRPGEISLAHHGVLFLDELPEFKRQVLEVLREPLETGRITVSRAARRVEFPAQFQLLAAMNPCPCGYHGDPGGRCRCTAEQLARYRGRISGPLLDRIDLQIEMPRLPWHQLQDQPGEDSATVRARVERARQIQWRRGYLNAHMPLKKIRHDCVLAAGEQRLLEKAVGRFALSPRAVHRVLKVARSIADLDDSPQIAAPHLQEAISYRCLDKSSNLPGY
;
A
#
# COMPACT_ATOMS: atom_id res chain seq x y z
N MET A 1 -5.72 16.35 -42.82
CA MET A 1 -5.41 17.35 -41.76
C MET A 1 -3.90 17.31 -41.55
N SER A 2 -3.26 18.44 -41.23
CA SER A 2 -1.83 18.47 -40.91
C SER A 2 -1.56 18.33 -39.40
N LEU A 3 -2.60 18.30 -38.55
CA LEU A 3 -2.51 18.17 -37.11
C LEU A 3 -3.51 17.11 -36.62
N ALA A 4 -3.05 16.23 -35.75
CA ALA A 4 -3.86 15.26 -35.01
C ALA A 4 -3.52 15.30 -33.52
N VAL A 5 -4.51 15.07 -32.67
CA VAL A 5 -4.35 14.97 -31.21
C VAL A 5 -4.80 13.59 -30.77
N VAL A 6 -3.99 12.92 -29.97
CA VAL A 6 -4.25 11.59 -29.39
C VAL A 6 -4.00 11.66 -27.90
N TYR A 7 -4.82 11.00 -27.10
CA TYR A 7 -4.71 11.04 -25.65
C TYR A 7 -3.94 9.83 -25.11
N SER A 8 -3.08 10.09 -24.15
CA SER A 8 -2.34 9.09 -23.37
C SER A 8 -2.18 9.55 -21.92
N ARG A 9 -1.47 8.78 -21.09
CA ARG A 9 -1.27 9.11 -19.68
C ARG A 9 0.20 9.07 -19.26
N ALA A 10 0.62 10.06 -18.50
CA ALA A 10 1.88 10.01 -17.77
C ALA A 10 1.71 9.23 -16.46
N GLN A 11 2.81 8.87 -15.82
CA GLN A 11 2.82 8.30 -14.48
C GLN A 11 3.47 9.29 -13.50
N LEU A 12 2.74 9.64 -12.44
CA LEU A 12 3.22 10.52 -11.39
C LEU A 12 2.80 9.94 -10.02
N GLY A 13 3.61 9.04 -9.48
CA GLY A 13 3.22 8.25 -8.31
C GLY A 13 1.96 7.43 -8.61
N VAL A 14 0.96 7.51 -7.72
CA VAL A 14 -0.35 6.84 -7.89
C VAL A 14 -1.30 7.58 -8.85
N GLN A 15 -0.93 8.79 -9.27
CA GLN A 15 -1.71 9.57 -10.23
C GLN A 15 -1.25 9.29 -11.65
N SER A 16 -2.19 9.44 -12.59
CA SER A 16 -1.92 9.26 -14.01
C SER A 16 -2.51 10.45 -14.80
N PRO A 17 -1.83 11.61 -14.79
CA PRO A 17 -2.30 12.80 -15.48
C PRO A 17 -2.35 12.61 -17.00
N LEU A 18 -3.34 13.23 -17.63
CA LEU A 18 -3.55 13.19 -19.08
C LEU A 18 -2.36 13.81 -19.82
N VAL A 19 -2.00 13.21 -20.94
CA VAL A 19 -0.99 13.70 -21.89
C VAL A 19 -1.61 13.77 -23.29
N ASN A 20 -1.62 14.98 -23.86
CA ASN A 20 -2.01 15.19 -25.25
C ASN A 20 -0.80 14.93 -26.14
N VAL A 21 -0.92 13.97 -27.02
CA VAL A 21 0.08 13.64 -28.07
C VAL A 21 -0.36 14.36 -29.34
N GLU A 22 0.21 15.53 -29.57
CA GLU A 22 -0.08 16.35 -30.74
C GLU A 22 0.93 16.05 -31.85
N VAL A 23 0.47 15.63 -33.01
CA VAL A 23 1.30 15.30 -34.17
C VAL A 23 0.99 16.25 -35.31
N HIS A 24 1.99 17.02 -35.72
CA HIS A 24 1.91 17.98 -36.84
C HIS A 24 2.81 17.57 -37.98
N LEU A 25 2.23 17.53 -39.20
CA LEU A 25 2.96 17.29 -40.45
C LEU A 25 3.11 18.63 -41.20
N SER A 26 4.35 19.02 -41.48
CA SER A 26 4.70 20.21 -42.28
C SER A 26 5.56 19.88 -43.48
N ASN A 27 5.53 20.75 -44.49
CA ASN A 27 6.41 20.65 -45.63
C ASN A 27 7.87 20.94 -45.19
N GLY A 28 8.83 20.28 -45.80
CA GLY A 28 10.26 20.43 -45.51
C GLY A 28 11.02 19.13 -45.62
N LEU A 29 12.30 19.17 -45.24
CA LEU A 29 13.14 17.95 -45.23
C LEU A 29 12.53 16.92 -44.27
N PRO A 30 12.39 15.65 -44.71
CA PRO A 30 11.90 14.59 -43.87
C PRO A 30 12.69 14.47 -42.56
N GLY A 31 11.98 14.43 -41.45
CA GLY A 31 12.58 14.32 -40.12
C GLY A 31 11.52 14.20 -39.07
N LEU A 32 11.87 13.62 -37.93
CA LEU A 32 10.99 13.48 -36.76
C LEU A 32 11.62 14.18 -35.56
N SER A 33 10.92 15.18 -35.02
CA SER A 33 11.29 15.90 -33.80
C SER A 33 10.25 15.71 -32.72
N MET A 34 10.72 15.62 -31.48
CA MET A 34 9.88 15.41 -30.30
C MET A 34 10.13 16.51 -29.29
N VAL A 35 9.05 17.16 -28.80
CA VAL A 35 9.08 18.23 -27.78
C VAL A 35 8.17 17.88 -26.61
N GLY A 36 8.24 18.60 -25.47
CA GLY A 36 7.45 18.32 -24.29
C GLY A 36 8.20 17.54 -23.21
N LEU A 37 9.52 17.75 -23.07
CA LEU A 37 10.41 17.11 -22.09
C LEU A 37 10.39 15.56 -22.11
N PRO A 38 10.51 14.92 -23.28
CA PRO A 38 10.61 13.47 -23.34
C PRO A 38 11.95 13.00 -22.76
N GLU A 39 11.94 11.97 -21.90
CA GLU A 39 13.14 11.26 -21.49
C GLU A 39 13.77 10.47 -22.66
N THR A 40 15.00 9.96 -22.47
CA THR A 40 15.73 9.25 -23.53
C THR A 40 14.91 8.09 -24.11
N ALA A 41 14.30 7.27 -23.26
CA ALA A 41 13.46 6.13 -23.69
C ALA A 41 12.27 6.55 -24.56
N VAL A 42 11.69 7.72 -24.35
CA VAL A 42 10.61 8.27 -25.20
C VAL A 42 11.17 8.82 -26.50
N ARG A 43 12.40 9.35 -26.49
CA ARG A 43 13.06 9.77 -27.74
C ARG A 43 13.39 8.60 -28.65
N GLU A 44 13.67 7.42 -28.11
CA GLU A 44 13.88 6.16 -28.83
C GLU A 44 12.58 5.63 -29.47
N SER A 45 11.40 6.05 -28.98
CA SER A 45 10.10 5.68 -29.57
C SER A 45 10.01 5.98 -31.07
N LYS A 46 10.72 7.02 -31.55
CA LYS A 46 10.72 7.38 -33.00
C LYS A 46 11.12 6.22 -33.92
N ASP A 47 12.15 5.46 -33.52
CA ASP A 47 12.66 4.35 -34.33
C ASP A 47 11.74 3.11 -34.20
N ARG A 48 11.21 2.86 -33.00
CA ARG A 48 10.21 1.80 -32.78
C ARG A 48 8.92 2.07 -33.56
N VAL A 49 8.37 3.26 -33.43
CA VAL A 49 7.11 3.66 -34.09
C VAL A 49 7.29 3.62 -35.64
N ARG A 50 8.39 4.17 -36.16
CA ARG A 50 8.66 4.11 -37.60
C ARG A 50 8.69 2.68 -38.12
N SER A 51 9.42 1.80 -37.46
CA SER A 51 9.52 0.39 -37.85
C SER A 51 8.17 -0.32 -37.74
N ALA A 52 7.42 -0.08 -36.62
CA ALA A 52 6.10 -0.65 -36.42
C ALA A 52 5.10 -0.24 -37.52
N LEU A 53 5.09 1.03 -37.92
CA LEU A 53 4.24 1.52 -39.01
C LEU A 53 4.56 0.84 -40.34
N LEU A 54 5.85 0.81 -40.72
CA LEU A 54 6.30 0.19 -41.99
C LEU A 54 6.01 -1.31 -42.01
N ASN A 55 6.31 -2.02 -40.93
CA ASN A 55 6.07 -3.47 -40.83
C ASN A 55 4.57 -3.83 -40.73
N SER A 56 3.71 -2.87 -40.34
CA SER A 56 2.24 -3.00 -40.36
C SER A 56 1.62 -2.61 -41.72
N GLY A 57 2.43 -2.30 -42.74
CA GLY A 57 1.97 -1.98 -44.11
C GLY A 57 1.51 -0.55 -44.31
N PHE A 58 1.78 0.36 -43.34
CA PHE A 58 1.46 1.79 -43.47
C PHE A 58 2.62 2.56 -44.09
N GLU A 59 2.28 3.68 -44.73
CA GLU A 59 3.29 4.62 -45.25
C GLU A 59 3.81 5.52 -44.13
N PHE A 60 5.15 5.64 -44.00
CA PHE A 60 5.75 6.64 -43.14
C PHE A 60 5.89 7.96 -43.89
N PRO A 61 5.25 9.08 -43.42
CA PRO A 61 5.19 10.32 -44.20
C PRO A 61 6.57 10.91 -44.49
N ALA A 62 6.87 11.16 -45.79
CA ALA A 62 8.09 11.84 -46.22
C ALA A 62 7.99 13.37 -46.00
N LYS A 63 7.62 13.79 -44.77
CA LYS A 63 7.42 15.19 -44.32
C LYS A 63 8.20 15.45 -43.03
N ARG A 64 8.27 16.70 -42.64
CA ARG A 64 8.71 17.07 -41.29
C ARG A 64 7.61 16.77 -40.27
N ILE A 65 7.87 15.84 -39.38
CA ILE A 65 6.96 15.40 -38.32
C ILE A 65 7.40 16.05 -37.00
N THR A 66 6.50 16.80 -36.36
CA THR A 66 6.72 17.35 -35.02
C THR A 66 5.71 16.73 -34.08
N ILE A 67 6.19 16.08 -33.01
CA ILE A 67 5.38 15.47 -31.95
C ILE A 67 5.56 16.30 -30.71
N ASN A 68 4.46 16.82 -30.16
CA ASN A 68 4.43 17.53 -28.87
C ASN A 68 3.70 16.70 -27.83
N LEU A 69 4.35 16.44 -26.72
CA LEU A 69 3.77 15.74 -25.55
C LEU A 69 3.39 16.78 -24.49
N ALA A 70 2.16 17.25 -24.51
CA ALA A 70 1.66 18.29 -23.62
C ALA A 70 0.95 17.71 -22.37
N PRO A 71 1.08 18.32 -21.19
CA PRO A 71 1.86 19.52 -20.87
C PRO A 71 3.37 19.22 -20.71
N ALA A 72 4.21 20.23 -20.92
CA ALA A 72 5.67 20.06 -20.93
C ALA A 72 6.30 19.81 -19.56
N ASP A 73 5.63 20.20 -18.48
CA ASP A 73 6.10 20.07 -17.09
C ASP A 73 5.97 18.65 -16.52
N LEU A 74 5.17 17.78 -17.16
CA LEU A 74 5.03 16.38 -16.75
C LEU A 74 6.18 15.52 -17.29
N PRO A 75 6.74 14.60 -16.48
CA PRO A 75 7.72 13.63 -16.95
C PRO A 75 7.08 12.62 -17.89
N LYS A 76 7.71 12.36 -19.02
CA LYS A 76 7.29 11.33 -19.98
C LYS A 76 8.36 10.25 -20.03
N GLN A 77 7.98 9.05 -19.58
CA GLN A 77 8.89 7.93 -19.37
C GLN A 77 8.42 6.69 -20.11
N GLY A 78 9.39 5.85 -20.54
CA GLY A 78 9.15 4.54 -21.14
C GLY A 78 8.47 4.60 -22.51
N GLY A 79 8.10 3.43 -23.01
CA GLY A 79 7.47 3.23 -24.32
C GLY A 79 5.95 3.42 -24.33
N ARG A 80 5.33 3.80 -23.21
CA ARG A 80 3.85 3.88 -23.06
C ARG A 80 3.13 4.78 -24.05
N TYR A 81 3.86 5.70 -24.70
CA TYR A 81 3.34 6.65 -25.69
C TYR A 81 3.43 6.14 -27.12
N ASP A 82 4.12 5.01 -27.38
CA ASP A 82 4.43 4.53 -28.72
C ASP A 82 3.15 4.35 -29.55
N LEU A 83 2.13 3.69 -28.98
CA LEU A 83 0.85 3.48 -29.65
C LEU A 83 0.15 4.81 -29.96
N ALA A 84 0.09 5.74 -29.02
CA ALA A 84 -0.52 7.06 -29.22
C ALA A 84 0.22 7.88 -30.27
N ILE A 85 1.55 7.83 -30.29
CA ILE A 85 2.40 8.49 -31.29
C ILE A 85 2.14 7.90 -32.68
N ALA A 86 2.10 6.57 -32.81
CA ALA A 86 1.84 5.88 -34.07
C ALA A 86 0.47 6.28 -34.65
N LEU A 87 -0.58 6.24 -33.84
CA LEU A 87 -1.93 6.65 -34.23
C LEU A 87 -2.01 8.14 -34.61
N GLY A 88 -1.28 8.99 -33.88
CA GLY A 88 -1.18 10.40 -34.19
C GLY A 88 -0.54 10.67 -35.57
N ILE A 89 0.51 9.92 -35.92
CA ILE A 89 1.15 10.02 -37.28
C ILE A 89 0.19 9.53 -38.35
N LEU A 90 -0.50 8.42 -38.14
CA LEU A 90 -1.47 7.86 -39.09
C LEU A 90 -2.65 8.80 -39.31
N ALA A 91 -3.20 9.38 -38.23
CA ALA A 91 -4.29 10.33 -38.31
C ALA A 91 -3.89 11.65 -39.00
N ALA A 92 -2.71 12.20 -38.65
CA ALA A 92 -2.20 13.42 -39.28
C ALA A 92 -1.90 13.24 -40.78
N SER A 93 -1.55 12.01 -41.22
CA SER A 93 -1.34 11.64 -42.62
C SER A 93 -2.62 11.15 -43.33
N ALA A 94 -3.77 11.19 -42.67
CA ALA A 94 -5.06 10.74 -43.18
C ALA A 94 -5.13 9.23 -43.55
N GLN A 95 -4.28 8.39 -42.96
CA GLN A 95 -4.33 6.93 -43.11
C GLN A 95 -5.33 6.27 -42.16
N ILE A 96 -5.74 6.96 -41.12
CA ILE A 96 -6.87 6.57 -40.22
C ILE A 96 -7.75 7.77 -39.94
N PRO A 97 -9.05 7.59 -39.59
CA PRO A 97 -9.93 8.68 -39.20
C PRO A 97 -9.50 9.30 -37.88
N ALA A 98 -9.54 10.65 -37.79
CA ALA A 98 -9.18 11.38 -36.57
C ALA A 98 -10.33 11.51 -35.57
N THR A 99 -11.58 11.57 -36.05
CA THR A 99 -12.76 11.84 -35.20
C THR A 99 -12.97 10.84 -34.06
N PRO A 100 -12.79 9.50 -34.25
CA PRO A 100 -12.99 8.55 -33.17
C PRO A 100 -11.96 8.66 -32.02
N LEU A 101 -10.79 9.27 -32.27
CA LEU A 101 -9.68 9.32 -31.30
C LEU A 101 -10.05 10.05 -30.00
N ASP A 102 -11.00 11.00 -30.05
CA ASP A 102 -11.42 11.79 -28.87
C ASP A 102 -12.06 10.96 -27.76
N GLY A 103 -12.64 9.80 -28.11
CA GLY A 103 -13.29 8.89 -27.17
C GLY A 103 -12.33 7.93 -26.46
N TYR A 104 -11.06 7.91 -26.86
CA TYR A 104 -10.09 6.91 -26.41
C TYR A 104 -8.83 7.52 -25.81
N GLU A 105 -8.19 6.76 -24.94
CA GLU A 105 -6.83 6.96 -24.48
C GLU A 105 -6.00 5.71 -24.82
N PHE A 106 -4.77 5.89 -25.27
CA PHE A 106 -3.91 4.82 -25.75
C PHE A 106 -2.65 4.75 -24.90
N VAL A 107 -2.44 3.62 -24.22
CA VAL A 107 -1.31 3.42 -23.31
C VAL A 107 -0.72 2.04 -23.57
N ALA A 108 0.31 1.98 -24.39
CA ALA A 108 1.03 0.74 -24.70
C ALA A 108 2.38 1.04 -25.39
N GLU A 109 3.32 0.11 -25.28
CA GLU A 109 4.57 0.11 -26.04
C GLU A 109 4.37 -0.66 -27.36
N LEU A 110 5.08 -0.26 -28.40
CA LEU A 110 5.10 -0.97 -29.69
C LEU A 110 6.40 -1.72 -29.89
N ALA A 111 6.30 -2.98 -30.29
CA ALA A 111 7.41 -3.70 -30.87
C ALA A 111 7.65 -3.24 -32.31
N LEU A 112 8.82 -3.50 -32.86
CA LEU A 112 9.17 -3.16 -34.23
C LEU A 112 8.26 -3.83 -35.29
N SER A 113 7.64 -4.97 -34.91
CA SER A 113 6.67 -5.70 -35.76
C SER A 113 5.29 -5.04 -35.81
N GLY A 114 4.99 -4.07 -34.95
CA GLY A 114 3.64 -3.53 -34.73
C GLY A 114 2.85 -4.24 -33.64
N SER A 115 3.42 -5.28 -32.99
CA SER A 115 2.80 -5.91 -31.82
C SER A 115 2.76 -4.95 -30.64
N ILE A 116 1.68 -5.00 -29.87
CA ILE A 116 1.44 -4.16 -28.69
C ILE A 116 1.99 -4.88 -27.46
N ARG A 117 2.79 -4.17 -26.64
CA ARG A 117 3.43 -4.70 -25.46
C ARG A 117 2.87 -4.06 -24.19
N PRO A 118 2.84 -4.81 -23.07
CA PRO A 118 2.36 -4.31 -21.81
C PRO A 118 3.26 -3.20 -21.24
N VAL A 119 2.67 -2.34 -20.44
CA VAL A 119 3.37 -1.29 -19.69
C VAL A 119 3.09 -1.42 -18.20
N GLN A 120 4.05 -1.02 -17.38
CA GLN A 120 3.90 -0.98 -15.93
C GLN A 120 3.02 0.21 -15.51
N GLY A 121 2.17 0.03 -14.47
CA GLY A 121 1.30 1.09 -13.98
C GLY A 121 0.12 1.37 -14.91
N ILE A 122 -0.49 0.32 -15.47
CA ILE A 122 -1.68 0.47 -16.32
C ILE A 122 -2.93 0.78 -15.51
N LEU A 123 -3.02 0.27 -14.27
CA LEU A 123 -4.22 0.46 -13.44
C LEU A 123 -4.49 1.94 -13.11
N PRO A 124 -3.52 2.76 -12.65
CA PRO A 124 -3.76 4.21 -12.51
C PRO A 124 -4.16 4.88 -13.83
N CYS A 125 -3.67 4.42 -14.99
CA CYS A 125 -4.10 4.94 -16.28
C CYS A 125 -5.57 4.61 -16.55
N ALA A 126 -5.99 3.38 -16.25
CA ALA A 126 -7.39 2.94 -16.40
C ALA A 126 -8.34 3.76 -15.50
N VAL A 127 -7.98 3.94 -14.22
CA VAL A 127 -8.74 4.77 -13.28
C VAL A 127 -8.89 6.20 -13.82
N GLY A 128 -7.78 6.78 -14.30
CA GLY A 128 -7.79 8.13 -14.86
C GLY A 128 -8.65 8.26 -16.13
N ALA A 129 -8.52 7.32 -17.08
CA ALA A 129 -9.30 7.34 -18.33
C ALA A 129 -10.81 7.23 -18.06
N ILE A 130 -11.21 6.36 -17.14
CA ILE A 130 -12.62 6.20 -16.73
C ILE A 130 -13.13 7.46 -16.06
N SER A 131 -12.33 8.10 -15.19
CA SER A 131 -12.69 9.38 -14.55
C SER A 131 -12.94 10.48 -15.57
N ASP A 132 -12.16 10.50 -16.66
CA ASP A 132 -12.32 11.46 -17.77
C ASP A 132 -13.34 10.99 -18.84
N GLN A 133 -14.12 9.96 -18.51
CA GLN A 133 -15.18 9.38 -19.35
C GLN A 133 -14.70 8.82 -20.69
N ARG A 134 -13.42 8.50 -20.86
CA ARG A 134 -12.84 7.86 -22.04
C ARG A 134 -12.67 6.36 -21.88
N GLN A 135 -12.50 5.67 -23.00
CA GLN A 135 -12.13 4.26 -23.02
C GLN A 135 -10.61 4.15 -23.11
N LEU A 136 -10.03 3.22 -22.35
CA LEU A 136 -8.60 2.94 -22.42
C LEU A 136 -8.35 1.78 -23.39
N VAL A 137 -7.43 1.96 -24.33
CA VAL A 137 -6.88 0.91 -25.19
C VAL A 137 -5.49 0.55 -24.68
N CYS A 138 -5.27 -0.72 -24.33
CA CYS A 138 -4.00 -1.22 -23.82
C CYS A 138 -3.65 -2.60 -24.37
N ALA A 139 -2.46 -3.12 -24.02
CA ALA A 139 -2.04 -4.46 -24.39
C ALA A 139 -2.96 -5.54 -23.77
N GLY A 140 -3.15 -6.67 -24.46
CA GLY A 140 -3.91 -7.80 -23.94
C GLY A 140 -3.44 -8.28 -22.56
N GLU A 141 -2.12 -8.34 -22.35
CA GLU A 141 -1.51 -8.72 -21.06
C GLU A 141 -1.84 -7.74 -19.90
N ASN A 142 -2.10 -6.47 -20.21
CA ASN A 142 -2.54 -5.47 -19.23
C ASN A 142 -4.06 -5.51 -18.94
N GLY A 143 -4.81 -6.24 -19.77
CA GLY A 143 -6.29 -6.20 -19.76
C GLY A 143 -6.90 -6.55 -18.41
N ALA A 144 -6.47 -7.65 -17.79
CA ALA A 144 -7.01 -8.12 -16.52
C ALA A 144 -6.78 -7.10 -15.38
N GLU A 145 -5.59 -6.50 -15.31
CA GLU A 145 -5.26 -5.46 -14.33
C GLU A 145 -6.07 -4.18 -14.57
N ALA A 146 -6.12 -3.70 -15.81
CA ALA A 146 -6.86 -2.50 -16.17
C ALA A 146 -8.38 -2.65 -15.94
N ALA A 147 -8.93 -3.86 -16.14
CA ALA A 147 -10.34 -4.18 -15.92
C ALA A 147 -10.80 -4.00 -14.47
N LEU A 148 -9.88 -4.00 -13.48
CA LEU A 148 -10.22 -3.71 -12.08
C LEU A 148 -10.81 -2.31 -11.89
N ALA A 149 -10.46 -1.36 -12.74
CA ALA A 149 -11.03 -0.01 -12.72
C ALA A 149 -12.46 0.06 -13.30
N GLY A 150 -12.81 -0.87 -14.23
CA GLY A 150 -14.11 -0.93 -14.86
C GLY A 150 -14.05 -1.62 -16.25
N PRO A 151 -14.36 -2.90 -16.33
CA PRO A 151 -14.09 -3.71 -17.52
C PRO A 151 -14.79 -3.21 -18.79
N HIS A 152 -15.94 -2.55 -18.67
CA HIS A 152 -16.72 -2.05 -19.81
C HIS A 152 -16.07 -0.86 -20.54
N ARG A 153 -15.07 -0.23 -19.94
CA ARG A 153 -14.33 0.92 -20.50
C ARG A 153 -12.91 0.57 -20.97
N ILE A 154 -12.50 -0.69 -20.84
CA ILE A 154 -11.16 -1.15 -21.20
C ILE A 154 -11.23 -2.00 -22.46
N LEU A 155 -10.48 -1.63 -23.47
CA LEU A 155 -10.29 -2.34 -24.72
C LEU A 155 -8.88 -2.90 -24.77
N ILE A 156 -8.73 -4.09 -25.30
CA ILE A 156 -7.43 -4.76 -25.43
C ILE A 156 -7.08 -5.01 -26.91
N ALA A 157 -5.80 -4.89 -27.22
CA ALA A 157 -5.27 -5.16 -28.54
C ALA A 157 -3.86 -5.75 -28.44
N ASP A 158 -3.54 -6.66 -29.36
CA ASP A 158 -2.23 -7.32 -29.45
C ASP A 158 -1.38 -6.77 -30.61
N HIS A 159 -2.03 -6.05 -31.54
CA HIS A 159 -1.35 -5.49 -32.70
C HIS A 159 -1.96 -4.16 -33.14
N LEU A 160 -1.11 -3.24 -33.67
CA LEU A 160 -1.49 -1.92 -34.18
C LEU A 160 -2.62 -1.99 -35.22
N LEU A 161 -2.58 -2.99 -36.11
CA LEU A 161 -3.62 -3.19 -37.14
C LEU A 161 -5.01 -3.39 -36.56
N GLN A 162 -5.15 -4.09 -35.42
CA GLN A 162 -6.45 -4.29 -34.76
C GLN A 162 -7.03 -2.96 -34.28
N VAL A 163 -6.17 -2.08 -33.73
CA VAL A 163 -6.59 -0.73 -33.30
C VAL A 163 -7.03 0.10 -34.52
N CYS A 164 -6.28 0.07 -35.61
CA CYS A 164 -6.64 0.79 -36.84
C CYS A 164 -7.95 0.27 -37.44
N GLN A 165 -8.18 -1.05 -37.46
CA GLN A 165 -9.45 -1.65 -37.90
C GLN A 165 -10.62 -1.20 -37.03
N HIS A 166 -10.43 -1.13 -35.72
CA HIS A 166 -11.43 -0.64 -34.80
C HIS A 166 -11.80 0.83 -35.04
N LEU A 167 -10.82 1.69 -35.28
CA LEU A 167 -11.02 3.11 -35.57
C LEU A 167 -11.71 3.35 -36.93
N HIS A 168 -11.61 2.38 -37.85
CA HIS A 168 -12.33 2.38 -39.14
C HIS A 168 -13.72 1.73 -39.06
N ASP A 169 -14.18 1.30 -37.87
CA ASP A 169 -15.41 0.54 -37.68
C ASP A 169 -15.47 -0.81 -38.46
N HIS A 170 -14.30 -1.32 -38.88
CA HIS A 170 -14.23 -2.61 -39.60
C HIS A 170 -14.30 -3.81 -38.66
N ALA A 171 -13.76 -3.68 -37.43
CA ALA A 171 -13.79 -4.72 -36.39
C ALA A 171 -13.71 -4.08 -35.02
N CYS A 172 -14.54 -4.54 -34.06
CA CYS A 172 -14.48 -4.04 -32.70
C CYS A 172 -13.37 -4.72 -31.90
N LEU A 173 -12.60 -3.93 -31.14
CA LEU A 173 -11.66 -4.47 -30.16
C LEU A 173 -12.38 -5.21 -29.05
N PRO A 174 -11.84 -6.33 -28.57
CA PRO A 174 -12.38 -7.04 -27.43
C PRO A 174 -12.28 -6.19 -26.17
N ARG A 175 -13.26 -6.33 -25.28
CA ARG A 175 -13.22 -5.74 -23.94
C ARG A 175 -12.40 -6.61 -23.01
N ALA A 176 -11.68 -5.98 -22.10
CA ALA A 176 -11.01 -6.69 -21.04
C ALA A 176 -12.03 -7.36 -20.12
N THR A 177 -11.70 -8.53 -19.62
CA THR A 177 -12.52 -9.30 -18.68
C THR A 177 -11.80 -9.42 -17.35
N LEU A 178 -12.55 -9.35 -16.26
CA LEU A 178 -12.05 -9.74 -14.95
C LEU A 178 -11.80 -11.25 -14.97
N LEU A 179 -10.58 -11.66 -14.67
CA LEU A 179 -10.32 -13.08 -14.45
C LEU A 179 -11.08 -13.52 -13.20
N ALA A 180 -11.86 -14.58 -13.34
CA ALA A 180 -12.55 -15.19 -12.20
C ALA A 180 -11.52 -15.65 -11.15
N ASP A 181 -11.92 -15.59 -9.88
CA ASP A 181 -11.12 -15.90 -8.69
C ASP A 181 -10.11 -17.04 -8.91
N THR A 182 -8.83 -16.68 -8.95
CA THR A 182 -7.76 -17.66 -8.88
C THR A 182 -7.78 -18.29 -7.49
N THR A 183 -7.57 -19.61 -7.42
CA THR A 183 -7.53 -20.42 -6.19
C THR A 183 -6.89 -19.67 -5.02
N ARG A 184 -7.70 -19.33 -4.02
CA ARG A 184 -7.27 -18.65 -2.82
C ARG A 184 -6.32 -19.58 -2.04
N SER A 185 -5.05 -19.28 -1.98
CA SER A 185 -4.15 -19.92 -1.03
C SER A 185 -4.67 -19.66 0.39
N ALA A 186 -4.88 -20.72 1.16
CA ALA A 186 -5.33 -20.60 2.54
C ALA A 186 -4.30 -19.80 3.36
N ALA A 187 -4.77 -18.75 4.04
CA ALA A 187 -3.92 -18.03 4.99
C ALA A 187 -3.58 -18.95 6.18
N PRO A 188 -2.38 -18.83 6.77
CA PRO A 188 -2.01 -19.60 7.96
C PRO A 188 -2.99 -19.33 9.11
N ASP A 189 -3.43 -20.39 9.79
CA ASP A 189 -4.48 -20.30 10.80
C ASP A 189 -3.95 -19.97 12.21
N LEU A 190 -4.75 -19.20 12.98
CA LEU A 190 -4.39 -18.81 14.35
C LEU A 190 -4.37 -20.01 15.32
N SER A 191 -5.10 -21.08 15.04
CA SER A 191 -5.10 -22.32 15.87
C SER A 191 -3.74 -23.00 15.92
N GLU A 192 -2.85 -22.75 14.94
CA GLU A 192 -1.46 -23.24 14.95
C GLU A 192 -0.60 -22.60 16.05
N VAL A 193 -1.03 -21.43 16.59
CA VAL A 193 -0.33 -20.76 17.69
C VAL A 193 -0.78 -21.37 19.02
N ARG A 194 0.07 -22.17 19.62
CA ARG A 194 -0.20 -22.81 20.92
C ARG A 194 0.04 -21.84 22.07
N GLY A 195 -0.82 -21.90 23.09
CA GLY A 195 -0.75 -21.02 24.26
C GLY A 195 -0.80 -19.54 23.91
N GLN A 196 0.05 -18.71 24.53
CA GLN A 196 0.19 -17.26 24.29
C GLN A 196 -1.16 -16.50 24.31
N GLN A 197 -2.05 -16.86 25.23
CA GLN A 197 -3.44 -16.35 25.26
C GLN A 197 -3.52 -14.82 25.27
N GLN A 198 -2.66 -14.16 26.07
CA GLN A 198 -2.63 -12.69 26.13
C GLN A 198 -2.18 -12.06 24.81
N ALA A 199 -1.20 -12.65 24.14
CA ALA A 199 -0.72 -12.15 22.84
C ALA A 199 -1.75 -12.40 21.72
N ARG A 200 -2.48 -13.53 21.76
CA ARG A 200 -3.61 -13.79 20.86
C ARG A 200 -4.74 -12.78 21.07
N ARG A 201 -5.09 -12.48 22.34
CA ARG A 201 -6.10 -11.45 22.69
C ARG A 201 -5.64 -10.06 22.22
N ALA A 202 -4.37 -9.69 22.44
CA ALA A 202 -3.81 -8.43 21.93
C ALA A 202 -3.88 -8.34 20.40
N LEU A 203 -3.65 -9.47 19.69
CA LEU A 203 -3.76 -9.53 18.22
C LEU A 203 -5.22 -9.33 17.76
N GLU A 204 -6.20 -9.93 18.45
CA GLU A 204 -7.63 -9.73 18.19
C GLU A 204 -8.04 -8.25 18.39
N ILE A 205 -7.62 -7.63 19.51
CA ILE A 205 -7.87 -6.21 19.77
C ILE A 205 -7.19 -5.34 18.70
N ALA A 206 -5.94 -5.64 18.35
CA ALA A 206 -5.24 -4.94 17.28
C ALA A 206 -5.97 -5.06 15.94
N ALA A 207 -6.46 -6.26 15.61
CA ALA A 207 -7.25 -6.50 14.40
C ALA A 207 -8.56 -5.71 14.41
N SER A 208 -9.28 -5.67 15.55
CA SER A 208 -10.59 -5.02 15.64
C SER A 208 -10.54 -3.52 15.45
N GLY A 209 -9.54 -2.84 16.04
CA GLY A 209 -9.42 -1.38 16.02
C GLY A 209 -8.40 -0.82 15.04
N SER A 210 -7.68 -1.66 14.29
CA SER A 210 -6.50 -1.29 13.48
C SER A 210 -5.35 -0.70 14.31
N HIS A 211 -5.19 -1.19 15.56
CA HIS A 211 -4.16 -0.72 16.47
C HIS A 211 -2.78 -1.25 16.12
N SER A 212 -1.75 -0.41 16.31
CA SER A 212 -0.35 -0.83 16.25
C SER A 212 0.01 -1.70 17.45
N LEU A 213 0.78 -2.78 17.23
CA LEU A 213 1.13 -3.76 18.25
C LEU A 213 2.63 -4.04 18.25
N LEU A 214 3.23 -4.05 19.44
CA LEU A 214 4.61 -4.46 19.70
C LEU A 214 4.64 -5.74 20.55
N LEU A 215 5.25 -6.79 19.99
CA LEU A 215 5.49 -8.07 20.64
C LEU A 215 6.92 -8.10 21.22
N ILE A 216 7.04 -8.32 22.53
CA ILE A 216 8.31 -8.32 23.23
C ILE A 216 8.52 -9.70 23.84
N GLY A 217 9.61 -10.38 23.55
CA GLY A 217 9.86 -11.69 24.16
C GLY A 217 11.16 -12.36 23.69
N PRO A 218 11.61 -13.38 24.41
CA PRO A 218 12.79 -14.14 24.06
C PRO A 218 12.74 -14.74 22.65
N PRO A 219 13.86 -15.08 22.05
CA PRO A 219 13.87 -15.81 20.77
C PRO A 219 13.13 -17.15 20.92
N GLY A 220 12.39 -17.55 19.88
CA GLY A 220 11.62 -18.79 19.85
C GLY A 220 10.27 -18.76 20.58
N THR A 221 9.75 -17.60 21.00
CA THR A 221 8.42 -17.50 21.65
C THR A 221 7.25 -17.39 20.64
N GLY A 222 7.52 -17.44 19.34
CA GLY A 222 6.48 -17.44 18.31
C GLY A 222 6.01 -16.03 17.87
N LYS A 223 6.80 -14.97 18.13
CA LYS A 223 6.44 -13.59 17.75
C LYS A 223 6.12 -13.47 16.25
N THR A 224 7.01 -13.90 15.40
CA THR A 224 6.87 -13.87 13.93
C THR A 224 5.73 -14.79 13.47
N LEU A 225 5.60 -15.96 14.11
CA LEU A 225 4.49 -16.88 13.86
C LEU A 225 3.15 -16.22 14.15
N LEU A 226 2.97 -15.59 15.31
CA LEU A 226 1.73 -14.88 15.68
C LEU A 226 1.48 -13.69 14.75
N ALA A 227 2.52 -12.92 14.44
CA ALA A 227 2.42 -11.75 13.56
C ALA A 227 1.86 -12.10 12.17
N SER A 228 2.30 -13.20 11.59
CA SER A 228 1.86 -13.66 10.27
C SER A 228 0.40 -14.14 10.23
N ARG A 229 -0.27 -14.30 11.38
CA ARG A 229 -1.70 -14.66 11.46
C ARG A 229 -2.62 -13.44 11.40
N LEU A 230 -2.12 -12.21 11.64
CA LEU A 230 -2.93 -11.00 11.64
C LEU A 230 -3.74 -10.80 10.34
N PRO A 231 -3.19 -10.95 9.11
CA PRO A 231 -3.98 -10.81 7.89
C PRO A 231 -5.20 -11.75 7.84
N GLY A 232 -5.07 -12.95 8.40
CA GLY A 232 -6.16 -13.93 8.50
C GLY A 232 -7.30 -13.51 9.42
N LEU A 233 -7.08 -12.58 10.33
CA LEU A 233 -8.10 -12.04 11.25
C LEU A 233 -8.78 -10.78 10.72
N LEU A 234 -8.22 -10.15 9.68
CA LEU A 234 -8.77 -8.93 9.10
C LEU A 234 -9.86 -9.25 8.08
N PRO A 235 -10.91 -8.43 7.96
CA PRO A 235 -11.86 -8.54 6.87
C PRO A 235 -11.18 -8.29 5.52
N GLU A 236 -11.74 -8.84 4.46
CA GLU A 236 -11.27 -8.55 3.10
C GLU A 236 -11.30 -7.05 2.80
N LEU A 237 -10.49 -6.62 1.84
CA LEU A 237 -10.52 -5.23 1.38
C LEU A 237 -11.86 -4.95 0.68
N GLN A 238 -12.46 -3.79 1.00
CA GLN A 238 -13.57 -3.26 0.21
C GLN A 238 -13.09 -2.88 -1.18
N ASP A 239 -13.99 -2.77 -2.17
CA ASP A 239 -13.63 -2.52 -3.56
C ASP A 239 -12.74 -1.28 -3.73
N GLN A 240 -13.06 -0.19 -3.01
CA GLN A 240 -12.26 1.03 -3.03
C GLN A 240 -10.86 0.82 -2.43
N GLU A 241 -10.77 0.17 -1.25
CA GLU A 241 -9.48 -0.15 -0.61
C GLU A 241 -8.63 -1.08 -1.49
N ALA A 242 -9.28 -2.06 -2.14
CA ALA A 242 -8.62 -3.00 -3.04
C ALA A 242 -8.05 -2.29 -4.27
N LEU A 243 -8.81 -1.36 -4.85
CA LEU A 243 -8.37 -0.56 -6.01
C LEU A 243 -7.18 0.35 -5.66
N GLU A 244 -7.24 1.02 -4.50
CA GLU A 244 -6.13 1.85 -4.01
C GLU A 244 -4.86 1.02 -3.78
N THR A 245 -4.99 -0.14 -3.13
CA THR A 245 -3.87 -1.07 -2.87
C THR A 245 -3.28 -1.60 -4.18
N ALA A 246 -4.13 -2.04 -5.12
CA ALA A 246 -3.72 -2.52 -6.43
C ALA A 246 -3.01 -1.42 -7.23
N THR A 247 -3.51 -0.17 -7.17
CA THR A 247 -2.90 1.00 -7.83
C THR A 247 -1.48 1.26 -7.33
N VAL A 248 -1.25 1.19 -6.01
CA VAL A 248 0.10 1.33 -5.44
C VAL A 248 1.01 0.20 -5.87
N THR A 249 0.50 -1.04 -5.90
CA THR A 249 1.28 -2.22 -6.30
C THR A 249 1.60 -2.22 -7.79
N SER A 250 0.67 -1.79 -8.64
CA SER A 250 0.82 -1.67 -10.10
C SER A 250 2.04 -0.84 -10.51
N ILE A 251 2.33 0.23 -9.77
CA ILE A 251 3.50 1.10 -10.00
C ILE A 251 4.76 0.63 -9.27
N GLY A 252 4.65 -0.39 -8.43
CA GLY A 252 5.77 -1.03 -7.73
C GLY A 252 6.69 -1.78 -8.71
N ARG A 253 7.84 -2.24 -8.22
CA ARG A 253 8.83 -2.94 -9.08
C ARG A 253 8.30 -4.23 -9.71
N ASP A 254 7.54 -4.98 -8.93
CA ASP A 254 7.08 -6.33 -9.31
C ASP A 254 5.74 -6.29 -10.07
N GLY A 255 5.11 -5.09 -10.19
CA GLY A 255 3.78 -4.96 -10.77
C GLY A 255 2.68 -5.52 -9.88
N PHE A 256 1.45 -5.59 -10.40
CA PHE A 256 0.30 -6.15 -9.69
C PHE A 256 0.00 -7.59 -10.15
N ASP A 257 -0.15 -8.50 -9.20
CA ASP A 257 -0.60 -9.87 -9.44
C ASP A 257 -2.07 -10.01 -9.04
N MET A 258 -2.91 -10.48 -9.97
CA MET A 258 -4.35 -10.72 -9.77
C MET A 258 -4.65 -11.67 -8.61
N ALA A 259 -3.75 -12.59 -8.27
CA ALA A 259 -3.88 -13.48 -7.11
C ALA A 259 -3.95 -12.72 -5.77
N HIS A 260 -3.53 -11.45 -5.75
CA HIS A 260 -3.56 -10.57 -4.57
C HIS A 260 -4.78 -9.64 -4.54
N TRP A 261 -5.69 -9.71 -5.51
CA TRP A 261 -6.90 -8.89 -5.52
C TRP A 261 -7.75 -9.10 -4.26
N LYS A 262 -8.17 -8.00 -3.62
CA LYS A 262 -8.92 -7.94 -2.35
C LYS A 262 -8.21 -8.55 -1.13
N ARG A 263 -6.94 -8.94 -1.23
CA ARG A 263 -6.15 -9.40 -0.09
C ARG A 263 -5.44 -8.24 0.58
N ARG A 264 -5.42 -8.24 1.92
CA ARG A 264 -4.64 -7.27 2.68
C ARG A 264 -3.15 -7.59 2.56
N PRO A 265 -2.32 -6.64 2.09
CA PRO A 265 -0.89 -6.86 2.01
C PRO A 265 -0.28 -7.15 3.38
N PHE A 266 0.68 -8.07 3.42
CA PHE A 266 1.55 -8.30 4.57
C PHE A 266 3.00 -8.09 4.11
N ARG A 267 3.59 -6.97 4.55
CA ARG A 267 4.96 -6.59 4.17
C ARG A 267 5.88 -6.75 5.36
N ALA A 268 6.93 -7.54 5.21
CA ALA A 268 7.90 -7.86 6.26
C ALA A 268 9.33 -7.58 5.78
N PRO A 269 9.73 -6.30 5.67
CA PRO A 269 11.08 -5.96 5.24
C PRO A 269 12.11 -6.42 6.26
N HIS A 270 13.26 -6.90 5.76
CA HIS A 270 14.37 -7.28 6.59
C HIS A 270 14.97 -6.06 7.31
N HIS A 271 15.49 -6.22 8.54
CA HIS A 271 16.05 -5.13 9.35
C HIS A 271 17.23 -4.38 8.69
N THR A 272 17.89 -4.98 7.69
CA THR A 272 18.94 -4.34 6.88
C THR A 272 18.41 -3.40 5.81
N ALA A 273 17.09 -3.31 5.60
CA ALA A 273 16.49 -2.47 4.60
C ALA A 273 16.89 -1.00 4.79
N SER A 274 17.14 -0.30 3.69
CA SER A 274 17.47 1.12 3.71
C SER A 274 16.22 1.99 3.91
N ALA A 275 16.40 3.25 4.31
CA ALA A 275 15.32 4.22 4.40
C ALA A 275 14.59 4.39 3.04
N ALA A 276 15.33 4.32 1.93
CA ALA A 276 14.75 4.38 0.59
C ALA A 276 13.95 3.12 0.23
N ALA A 277 14.33 1.95 0.74
CA ALA A 277 13.53 0.74 0.55
C ALA A 277 12.21 0.81 1.33
N LEU A 278 12.22 1.38 2.55
CA LEU A 278 10.99 1.56 3.32
C LEU A 278 10.10 2.67 2.77
N ALA A 279 10.66 3.87 2.58
CA ALA A 279 9.89 5.05 2.17
C ALA A 279 9.55 5.09 0.69
N GLY A 280 10.37 4.46 -0.12
CA GLY A 280 10.39 4.67 -1.56
C GLY A 280 11.50 5.62 -1.98
N GLY A 281 11.79 5.67 -3.25
CA GLY A 281 12.86 6.49 -3.79
C GLY A 281 13.25 6.11 -5.22
N GLY A 282 14.43 6.59 -5.62
CA GLY A 282 14.95 6.44 -6.98
C GLY A 282 14.97 7.80 -7.71
N SER A 283 15.54 7.82 -8.91
CA SER A 283 15.46 8.98 -9.81
C SER A 283 14.00 9.21 -10.24
N ASP A 284 13.28 8.13 -10.44
CA ASP A 284 11.84 8.06 -10.59
C ASP A 284 11.24 7.53 -9.28
N PRO A 285 10.52 8.38 -8.51
CA PRO A 285 10.01 7.98 -7.20
C PRO A 285 9.02 6.82 -7.29
N ARG A 286 9.39 5.66 -6.71
CA ARG A 286 8.54 4.47 -6.60
C ARG A 286 8.12 4.24 -5.16
N PRO A 287 6.97 3.58 -4.93
CA PRO A 287 6.53 3.24 -3.59
C PRO A 287 7.53 2.30 -2.90
N GLY A 288 7.77 2.53 -1.61
CA GLY A 288 8.52 1.63 -0.75
C GLY A 288 7.62 0.68 0.02
N GLU A 289 8.20 -0.16 0.90
CA GLU A 289 7.48 -1.16 1.71
C GLU A 289 6.33 -0.56 2.53
N ILE A 290 6.49 0.68 3.00
CA ILE A 290 5.46 1.41 3.75
C ILE A 290 4.21 1.63 2.89
N SER A 291 4.38 2.08 1.65
CA SER A 291 3.26 2.29 0.72
C SER A 291 2.71 0.97 0.17
N LEU A 292 3.57 -0.01 -0.07
CA LEU A 292 3.15 -1.35 -0.49
C LEU A 292 2.36 -2.11 0.60
N ALA A 293 2.45 -1.65 1.87
CA ALA A 293 1.63 -2.14 2.98
C ALA A 293 0.27 -1.41 3.11
N HIS A 294 -0.07 -0.50 2.19
CA HIS A 294 -1.31 0.29 2.23
C HIS A 294 -2.55 -0.60 2.39
N HIS A 295 -3.45 -0.24 3.31
CA HIS A 295 -4.62 -1.02 3.76
C HIS A 295 -4.31 -2.43 4.29
N GLY A 296 -3.03 -2.73 4.56
CA GLY A 296 -2.54 -4.00 5.06
C GLY A 296 -1.73 -3.87 6.34
N VAL A 297 -0.73 -4.73 6.47
CA VAL A 297 0.12 -4.86 7.64
C VAL A 297 1.58 -4.65 7.26
N LEU A 298 2.26 -3.76 7.97
CA LEU A 298 3.71 -3.63 7.94
C LEU A 298 4.27 -4.31 9.20
N PHE A 299 4.98 -5.42 9.02
CA PHE A 299 5.62 -6.17 10.10
C PHE A 299 7.12 -5.87 10.15
N LEU A 300 7.60 -5.39 11.29
CA LEU A 300 9.01 -5.12 11.55
C LEU A 300 9.52 -6.08 12.63
N ASP A 301 10.18 -7.15 12.20
CA ASP A 301 10.86 -8.07 13.14
C ASP A 301 12.19 -7.47 13.58
N GLU A 302 12.64 -7.82 14.78
CA GLU A 302 13.88 -7.30 15.37
C GLU A 302 13.96 -5.77 15.35
N LEU A 303 12.88 -5.09 15.76
CA LEU A 303 12.71 -3.64 15.64
C LEU A 303 13.94 -2.81 16.07
N PRO A 304 14.67 -3.11 17.19
CA PRO A 304 15.86 -2.34 17.57
C PRO A 304 17.08 -2.56 16.67
N GLU A 305 17.07 -3.54 15.76
CA GLU A 305 18.18 -3.79 14.83
C GLU A 305 18.07 -2.93 13.55
N PHE A 306 16.92 -2.32 13.29
CA PHE A 306 16.80 -1.32 12.24
C PHE A 306 17.62 -0.07 12.59
N LYS A 307 18.25 0.54 11.60
CA LYS A 307 18.92 1.83 11.79
C LYS A 307 17.91 2.89 12.24
N ARG A 308 18.29 3.73 13.20
CA ARG A 308 17.41 4.77 13.76
C ARG A 308 16.78 5.66 12.68
N GLN A 309 17.55 6.05 11.67
CA GLN A 309 17.06 6.86 10.54
C GLN A 309 15.95 6.17 9.74
N VAL A 310 16.00 4.84 9.67
CA VAL A 310 14.98 4.02 8.98
C VAL A 310 13.67 4.01 9.78
N LEU A 311 13.76 3.88 11.11
CA LEU A 311 12.59 3.91 11.98
C LEU A 311 11.91 5.30 12.05
N GLU A 312 12.69 6.38 11.95
CA GLU A 312 12.14 7.75 11.96
C GLU A 312 11.23 8.03 10.75
N VAL A 313 11.45 7.34 9.61
CA VAL A 313 10.60 7.48 8.42
C VAL A 313 9.15 7.03 8.67
N LEU A 314 8.92 6.13 9.63
CA LEU A 314 7.58 5.64 9.98
C LEU A 314 6.70 6.69 10.68
N ARG A 315 7.29 7.76 11.22
CA ARG A 315 6.56 8.73 12.06
C ARG A 315 5.50 9.50 11.30
N GLU A 316 5.83 9.95 10.08
CA GLU A 316 4.88 10.66 9.22
C GLU A 316 3.70 9.79 8.82
N PRO A 317 3.89 8.59 8.22
CA PRO A 317 2.77 7.77 7.75
C PRO A 317 1.90 7.22 8.89
N LEU A 318 2.45 6.96 10.09
CA LEU A 318 1.65 6.55 11.25
C LEU A 318 0.70 7.65 11.77
N GLU A 319 0.94 8.93 11.44
CA GLU A 319 0.07 10.04 11.81
C GLU A 319 -0.84 10.48 10.66
N THR A 320 -0.30 10.55 9.46
CA THR A 320 -1.00 11.15 8.30
C THR A 320 -1.63 10.11 7.36
N GLY A 321 -1.21 8.84 7.44
CA GLY A 321 -1.59 7.80 6.48
C GLY A 321 -0.98 8.01 5.08
N ARG A 322 0.05 8.86 4.96
CA ARG A 322 0.72 9.20 3.70
C ARG A 322 2.22 9.32 3.91
N ILE A 323 2.98 9.14 2.85
CA ILE A 323 4.42 9.34 2.85
C ILE A 323 4.84 10.19 1.66
N THR A 324 5.66 11.21 1.93
CA THR A 324 6.18 12.10 0.91
C THR A 324 7.60 11.71 0.53
N VAL A 325 7.81 11.36 -0.72
CA VAL A 325 9.13 11.11 -1.30
C VAL A 325 9.58 12.35 -2.06
N SER A 326 10.56 13.07 -1.52
CA SER A 326 11.13 14.27 -2.15
C SER A 326 12.49 13.94 -2.74
N ARG A 327 12.74 14.32 -3.99
CA ARG A 327 14.02 14.28 -4.68
C ARG A 327 14.25 15.60 -5.40
N ALA A 328 15.49 15.88 -5.80
CA ALA A 328 15.90 17.19 -6.30
C ALA A 328 14.98 17.83 -7.36
N ALA A 329 14.33 16.99 -8.19
CA ALA A 329 13.45 17.45 -9.26
C ALA A 329 11.95 17.19 -9.01
N ARG A 330 11.57 16.38 -8.01
CA ARG A 330 10.18 15.89 -7.88
C ARG A 330 9.81 15.60 -6.42
N ARG A 331 8.58 15.94 -6.08
CA ARG A 331 7.92 15.57 -4.84
C ARG A 331 6.69 14.73 -5.19
N VAL A 332 6.65 13.49 -4.70
CA VAL A 332 5.54 12.57 -4.92
C VAL A 332 5.04 12.08 -3.58
N GLU A 333 3.72 12.07 -3.43
CA GLU A 333 3.05 11.55 -2.24
C GLU A 333 2.45 10.18 -2.57
N PHE A 334 2.68 9.21 -1.67
CA PHE A 334 2.09 7.88 -1.76
C PHE A 334 1.18 7.63 -0.56
N PRO A 335 0.05 6.94 -0.73
CA PRO A 335 -0.77 6.50 0.38
C PRO A 335 0.01 5.47 1.21
N ALA A 336 -0.18 5.52 2.52
CA ALA A 336 0.57 4.72 3.48
C ALA A 336 -0.26 4.45 4.76
N GLN A 337 -1.52 4.13 4.60
CA GLN A 337 -2.40 3.76 5.70
C GLN A 337 -2.25 2.26 5.96
N PHE A 338 -1.43 1.89 6.93
CA PHE A 338 -1.13 0.51 7.28
C PHE A 338 -1.26 0.29 8.78
N GLN A 339 -1.43 -0.97 9.19
CA GLN A 339 -1.34 -1.38 10.58
C GLN A 339 0.10 -1.80 10.88
N LEU A 340 0.74 -1.13 11.85
CA LEU A 340 2.10 -1.47 12.27
C LEU A 340 2.06 -2.64 13.25
N LEU A 341 2.77 -3.69 12.91
CA LEU A 341 3.08 -4.79 13.81
C LEU A 341 4.60 -4.88 13.95
N ALA A 342 5.10 -4.92 15.18
CA ALA A 342 6.53 -4.99 15.43
C ALA A 342 6.86 -6.09 16.43
N ALA A 343 8.06 -6.64 16.33
CA ALA A 343 8.57 -7.59 17.29
C ALA A 343 9.98 -7.22 17.74
N MET A 344 10.30 -7.46 18.99
CA MET A 344 11.65 -7.27 19.53
C MET A 344 11.99 -8.28 20.61
N ASN A 345 13.27 -8.45 20.84
CA ASN A 345 13.76 -9.15 22.03
C ASN A 345 13.77 -8.19 23.23
N PRO A 346 13.69 -8.70 24.47
CA PRO A 346 13.69 -7.84 25.67
C PRO A 346 15.05 -7.16 25.94
N CYS A 347 16.13 -7.70 25.39
CA CYS A 347 17.51 -7.22 25.52
C CYS A 347 18.40 -7.75 24.37
N PRO A 348 19.65 -7.30 24.22
CA PRO A 348 20.55 -7.79 23.15
C PRO A 348 20.79 -9.31 23.16
N CYS A 349 20.90 -9.93 24.34
CA CYS A 349 21.05 -11.39 24.43
C CYS A 349 19.71 -12.14 24.31
N GLY A 350 18.57 -11.45 24.38
CA GLY A 350 17.23 -12.00 24.22
C GLY A 350 16.61 -12.62 25.49
N TYR A 351 17.30 -12.63 26.64
CA TYR A 351 16.88 -13.40 27.81
C TYR A 351 16.57 -12.56 29.07
N HIS A 352 16.42 -11.24 28.96
CA HIS A 352 16.04 -10.41 30.10
C HIS A 352 14.66 -10.80 30.61
N GLY A 353 14.52 -11.01 31.95
CA GLY A 353 13.29 -11.49 32.59
C GLY A 353 13.08 -13.01 32.46
N ASP A 354 14.04 -13.76 31.88
CA ASP A 354 13.95 -15.22 31.81
C ASP A 354 14.14 -15.85 33.20
N PRO A 355 13.19 -16.69 33.66
CA PRO A 355 13.30 -17.33 34.98
C PRO A 355 14.58 -18.18 35.18
N GLY A 356 15.16 -18.65 34.07
CA GLY A 356 16.42 -19.46 34.09
C GLY A 356 17.69 -18.63 34.28
N GLY A 357 17.61 -17.30 34.49
CA GLY A 357 18.77 -16.44 34.79
C GLY A 357 19.79 -16.32 33.66
N ARG A 358 19.42 -16.62 32.41
CA ARG A 358 20.34 -16.66 31.25
C ARG A 358 20.78 -15.29 30.76
N CYS A 359 20.11 -14.22 31.21
CA CYS A 359 20.49 -12.87 30.81
C CYS A 359 21.82 -12.45 31.43
N ARG A 360 22.73 -11.97 30.57
CA ARG A 360 24.06 -11.44 30.97
C ARG A 360 24.21 -9.95 30.63
N CYS A 361 23.13 -9.29 30.26
CA CYS A 361 23.17 -7.88 29.89
C CYS A 361 23.23 -6.98 31.09
N THR A 362 24.10 -5.97 31.05
CA THR A 362 24.14 -4.92 32.06
C THR A 362 22.96 -3.96 31.86
N ALA A 363 22.60 -3.20 32.92
CA ALA A 363 21.55 -2.18 32.83
C ALA A 363 21.84 -1.15 31.71
N GLU A 364 23.11 -0.78 31.51
CA GLU A 364 23.53 0.13 30.45
C GLU A 364 23.28 -0.48 29.05
N GLN A 365 23.62 -1.75 28.85
CA GLN A 365 23.36 -2.46 27.58
C GLN A 365 21.87 -2.54 27.29
N LEU A 366 21.06 -2.75 28.32
CA LEU A 366 19.60 -2.77 28.21
C LEU A 366 19.05 -1.41 27.79
N ALA A 367 19.48 -0.35 28.48
CA ALA A 367 19.06 1.02 28.20
C ALA A 367 19.48 1.44 26.76
N ARG A 368 20.71 1.11 26.35
CA ARG A 368 21.23 1.38 24.99
C ARG A 368 20.42 0.63 23.92
N TYR A 369 20.06 -0.62 24.17
CA TYR A 369 19.27 -1.44 23.23
C TYR A 369 17.86 -0.88 23.07
N ARG A 370 17.16 -0.61 24.17
CA ARG A 370 15.83 -0.01 24.15
C ARG A 370 15.84 1.41 23.57
N GLY A 371 16.87 2.18 23.85
CA GLY A 371 17.06 3.56 23.34
C GLY A 371 17.31 3.67 21.83
N ARG A 372 17.51 2.53 21.13
CA ARG A 372 17.54 2.54 19.64
C ARG A 372 16.17 2.90 19.06
N ILE A 373 15.10 2.58 19.76
CA ILE A 373 13.73 2.97 19.39
C ILE A 373 13.46 4.32 20.05
N SER A 374 13.12 5.33 19.27
CA SER A 374 12.82 6.65 19.82
C SER A 374 11.53 6.66 20.63
N GLY A 375 11.50 7.41 21.74
CA GLY A 375 10.28 7.60 22.52
C GLY A 375 9.07 8.02 21.67
N PRO A 376 9.21 9.01 20.77
CA PRO A 376 8.13 9.38 19.85
C PRO A 376 7.60 8.27 18.96
N LEU A 377 8.40 7.27 18.60
CA LEU A 377 7.91 6.09 17.85
C LEU A 377 7.18 5.12 18.78
N LEU A 378 7.72 4.85 19.97
CA LEU A 378 7.06 4.02 20.97
C LEU A 378 5.70 4.60 21.41
N ASP A 379 5.62 5.91 21.54
CA ASP A 379 4.36 6.60 21.81
C ASP A 379 3.30 6.38 20.73
N ARG A 380 3.68 6.00 19.51
CA ARG A 380 2.76 5.72 18.40
C ARG A 380 2.29 4.26 18.35
N ILE A 381 2.89 3.39 19.14
CA ILE A 381 2.46 2.00 19.28
C ILE A 381 1.37 1.92 20.36
N ASP A 382 0.19 1.42 20.00
CA ASP A 382 -0.99 1.40 20.89
C ASP A 382 -0.90 0.30 21.94
N LEU A 383 -0.50 -0.90 21.52
CA LEU A 383 -0.45 -2.11 22.31
C LEU A 383 1.00 -2.60 22.44
N GLN A 384 1.43 -2.92 23.64
CA GLN A 384 2.74 -3.50 23.94
C GLN A 384 2.52 -4.73 24.81
N ILE A 385 2.97 -5.89 24.37
CA ILE A 385 2.72 -7.16 25.05
C ILE A 385 4.00 -7.97 25.24
N GLU A 386 4.19 -8.51 26.42
CA GLU A 386 5.27 -9.47 26.67
C GLU A 386 4.81 -10.89 26.36
N MET A 387 5.64 -11.60 25.59
CA MET A 387 5.45 -13.01 25.22
C MET A 387 6.46 -13.86 25.98
N PRO A 388 6.09 -14.43 27.14
CA PRO A 388 6.99 -15.28 27.91
C PRO A 388 7.27 -16.60 27.17
N ARG A 389 8.34 -17.28 27.53
CA ARG A 389 8.53 -18.68 27.16
C ARG A 389 7.43 -19.53 27.77
N LEU A 390 6.81 -20.35 26.94
CA LEU A 390 5.83 -21.30 27.39
C LEU A 390 6.53 -22.57 27.93
N PRO A 391 6.10 -23.10 29.07
CA PRO A 391 6.52 -24.40 29.54
C PRO A 391 6.02 -25.50 28.58
N TRP A 392 6.72 -26.64 28.56
CA TRP A 392 6.46 -27.72 27.60
C TRP A 392 5.01 -28.24 27.63
N HIS A 393 4.38 -28.30 28.78
CA HIS A 393 2.99 -28.76 28.90
C HIS A 393 2.01 -27.83 28.15
N GLN A 394 2.21 -26.51 28.17
CA GLN A 394 1.36 -25.58 27.44
C GLN A 394 1.55 -25.62 25.91
N LEU A 395 2.68 -26.12 25.43
CA LEU A 395 2.87 -26.38 24.01
C LEU A 395 2.11 -27.62 23.52
N GLN A 396 1.72 -28.50 24.44
CA GLN A 396 0.91 -29.71 24.18
C GLN A 396 -0.58 -29.46 24.35
N ASP A 397 -1.00 -28.28 24.85
CA ASP A 397 -2.40 -27.92 25.00
C ASP A 397 -3.16 -28.03 23.68
N GLN A 398 -4.48 -28.16 23.80
CA GLN A 398 -5.37 -28.18 22.62
C GLN A 398 -5.16 -26.95 21.75
N PRO A 399 -5.39 -27.05 20.43
CA PRO A 399 -5.41 -25.88 19.55
C PRO A 399 -6.31 -24.80 20.13
N GLY A 400 -5.85 -23.55 20.07
CA GLY A 400 -6.71 -22.44 20.41
C GLY A 400 -7.77 -22.19 19.35
N GLU A 401 -8.60 -21.14 19.54
CA GLU A 401 -9.60 -20.73 18.55
C GLU A 401 -8.97 -20.52 17.17
N ASP A 402 -9.73 -20.88 16.14
CA ASP A 402 -9.35 -20.70 14.76
C ASP A 402 -9.47 -19.23 14.29
N SER A 403 -8.85 -18.94 13.16
CA SER A 403 -8.89 -17.59 12.57
C SER A 403 -10.30 -17.17 12.18
N ALA A 404 -11.17 -18.09 11.75
CA ALA A 404 -12.53 -17.77 11.30
C ALA A 404 -13.41 -17.29 12.46
N THR A 405 -13.34 -17.96 13.61
CA THR A 405 -14.06 -17.59 14.84
C THR A 405 -13.63 -16.19 15.33
N VAL A 406 -12.33 -15.94 15.41
CA VAL A 406 -11.80 -14.64 15.82
C VAL A 406 -12.15 -13.55 14.82
N ARG A 407 -12.04 -13.82 13.52
CA ARG A 407 -12.43 -12.89 12.45
C ARG A 407 -13.88 -12.46 12.57
N ALA A 408 -14.80 -13.37 12.83
CA ALA A 408 -16.22 -13.04 12.99
C ALA A 408 -16.46 -12.03 14.13
N ARG A 409 -15.71 -12.11 15.24
CA ARG A 409 -15.77 -11.09 16.32
C ARG A 409 -15.16 -9.76 15.87
N VAL A 410 -14.01 -9.80 15.19
CA VAL A 410 -13.34 -8.63 14.65
C VAL A 410 -14.25 -7.89 13.66
N GLU A 411 -14.91 -8.60 12.76
CA GLU A 411 -15.83 -8.02 11.76
C GLU A 411 -17.02 -7.33 12.43
N ARG A 412 -17.63 -7.95 13.45
CA ARG A 412 -18.72 -7.32 14.24
C ARG A 412 -18.26 -6.02 14.91
N ALA A 413 -17.11 -6.03 15.59
CA ALA A 413 -16.55 -4.85 16.20
C ALA A 413 -16.24 -3.75 15.18
N ARG A 414 -15.68 -4.10 14.01
CA ARG A 414 -15.42 -3.15 12.92
C ARG A 414 -16.70 -2.57 12.32
N GLN A 415 -17.77 -3.35 12.21
CA GLN A 415 -19.06 -2.83 11.75
C GLN A 415 -19.60 -1.73 12.66
N ILE A 416 -19.45 -1.88 13.99
CA ILE A 416 -19.80 -0.84 14.96
C ILE A 416 -18.96 0.43 14.72
N GLN A 417 -17.66 0.27 14.47
CA GLN A 417 -16.73 1.37 14.22
C GLN A 417 -17.02 2.07 12.88
N TRP A 418 -17.29 1.33 11.82
CA TRP A 418 -17.66 1.91 10.51
C TRP A 418 -18.97 2.72 10.57
N ARG A 419 -19.95 2.31 11.38
CA ARG A 419 -21.15 3.12 11.63
C ARG A 419 -20.82 4.45 12.31
N ARG A 420 -19.72 4.54 13.09
CA ARG A 420 -19.18 5.79 13.67
C ARG A 420 -18.34 6.59 12.66
N GLY A 421 -17.96 5.98 11.52
CA GLY A 421 -17.23 6.60 10.42
C GLY A 421 -15.69 6.42 10.46
N TYR A 422 -15.15 5.65 11.40
CA TYR A 422 -13.70 5.41 11.54
C TYR A 422 -13.39 4.16 12.39
N LEU A 423 -12.23 3.54 12.14
CA LEU A 423 -11.66 2.55 13.05
C LEU A 423 -11.06 3.27 14.27
N ASN A 424 -11.12 2.64 15.44
CA ASN A 424 -10.79 3.31 16.71
C ASN A 424 -9.34 3.83 16.77
N ALA A 425 -8.35 3.16 16.18
CA ALA A 425 -6.98 3.67 16.11
C ALA A 425 -6.91 5.03 15.36
N HIS A 426 -7.76 5.22 14.36
CA HIS A 426 -7.83 6.44 13.54
C HIS A 426 -8.85 7.47 14.04
N MET A 427 -9.48 7.21 15.20
CA MET A 427 -10.47 8.12 15.79
C MET A 427 -9.89 9.54 15.97
N PRO A 428 -10.55 10.59 15.42
CA PRO A 428 -10.13 11.96 15.58
C PRO A 428 -10.15 12.41 17.05
N LEU A 429 -9.21 13.25 17.47
CA LEU A 429 -9.13 13.72 18.86
C LEU A 429 -10.43 14.35 19.37
N LYS A 430 -11.14 15.09 18.52
CA LYS A 430 -12.45 15.69 18.85
C LYS A 430 -13.52 14.63 19.21
N LYS A 431 -13.41 13.44 18.63
CA LYS A 431 -14.37 12.34 18.83
C LYS A 431 -14.06 11.49 20.07
N ILE A 432 -12.82 11.49 20.57
CA ILE A 432 -12.47 10.75 21.80
C ILE A 432 -13.35 11.17 22.97
N ARG A 433 -13.64 12.46 23.13
CA ARG A 433 -14.50 12.98 24.20
C ARG A 433 -15.95 12.51 24.07
N HIS A 434 -16.40 12.23 22.87
CA HIS A 434 -17.78 11.81 22.59
C HIS A 434 -17.93 10.28 22.64
N ASP A 435 -16.99 9.53 22.05
CA ASP A 435 -17.14 8.09 21.85
C ASP A 435 -16.41 7.24 22.89
N CYS A 436 -15.54 7.88 23.73
CA CYS A 436 -14.84 7.26 24.86
C CYS A 436 -15.26 7.87 26.19
N VAL A 437 -16.56 8.05 26.40
CA VAL A 437 -17.09 8.57 27.65
C VAL A 437 -16.84 7.57 28.78
N LEU A 438 -16.30 8.05 29.89
CA LEU A 438 -16.07 7.29 31.12
C LEU A 438 -17.01 7.73 32.22
N ALA A 439 -17.56 6.81 32.99
CA ALA A 439 -18.27 7.12 34.22
C ALA A 439 -17.26 7.55 35.31
N ALA A 440 -17.74 8.09 36.43
CA ALA A 440 -16.89 8.64 37.48
C ALA A 440 -15.91 7.60 38.09
N GLY A 441 -16.28 6.31 38.07
CA GLY A 441 -15.42 5.21 38.55
C GLY A 441 -14.23 4.97 37.65
N GLU A 442 -14.49 4.86 36.35
CA GLU A 442 -13.51 4.64 35.28
C GLU A 442 -12.56 5.85 35.13
N GLN A 443 -13.11 7.07 35.29
CA GLN A 443 -12.27 8.28 35.26
C GLN A 443 -11.26 8.27 36.41
N ARG A 444 -11.68 7.96 37.65
CA ARG A 444 -10.75 7.82 38.80
C ARG A 444 -9.72 6.70 38.59
N LEU A 445 -10.10 5.61 37.94
CA LEU A 445 -9.18 4.52 37.58
C LEU A 445 -8.11 5.01 36.63
N LEU A 446 -8.52 5.75 35.58
CA LEU A 446 -7.60 6.33 34.59
C LEU A 446 -6.65 7.36 35.24
N GLU A 447 -7.17 8.25 36.10
CA GLU A 447 -6.36 9.24 36.84
C GLU A 447 -5.28 8.57 37.72
N LYS A 448 -5.65 7.49 38.43
CA LYS A 448 -4.68 6.69 39.18
C LYS A 448 -3.62 6.07 38.29
N ALA A 449 -4.01 5.54 37.13
CA ALA A 449 -3.06 4.98 36.18
C ALA A 449 -2.11 6.04 35.57
N VAL A 450 -2.64 7.23 35.26
CA VAL A 450 -1.84 8.37 34.79
C VAL A 450 -0.79 8.77 35.83
N GLY A 451 -1.18 8.90 37.11
CA GLY A 451 -0.25 9.24 38.17
C GLY A 451 0.80 8.13 38.42
N ARG A 452 0.37 6.85 38.44
CA ARG A 452 1.25 5.71 38.72
C ARG A 452 2.28 5.44 37.64
N PHE A 453 1.88 5.56 36.34
CA PHE A 453 2.70 5.22 35.18
C PHE A 453 3.24 6.45 34.44
N ALA A 454 3.00 7.67 34.95
CA ALA A 454 3.37 8.94 34.33
C ALA A 454 3.00 9.00 32.83
N LEU A 455 1.76 8.57 32.49
CA LEU A 455 1.30 8.49 31.11
C LEU A 455 1.23 9.89 30.46
N SER A 456 1.79 10.03 29.28
CA SER A 456 1.64 11.24 28.48
C SER A 456 0.17 11.43 28.03
N PRO A 457 -0.28 12.65 27.70
CA PRO A 457 -1.63 12.87 27.15
C PRO A 457 -1.90 12.05 25.90
N ARG A 458 -0.87 11.78 25.07
CA ARG A 458 -0.98 10.91 23.91
C ARG A 458 -1.22 9.45 24.31
N ALA A 459 -0.49 8.96 25.32
CA ALA A 459 -0.68 7.61 25.85
C ALA A 459 -2.10 7.42 26.42
N VAL A 460 -2.64 8.42 27.13
CA VAL A 460 -4.04 8.40 27.63
C VAL A 460 -5.04 8.26 26.48
N HIS A 461 -4.90 9.06 25.42
CA HIS A 461 -5.78 8.92 24.25
C HIS A 461 -5.71 7.54 23.60
N ARG A 462 -4.51 6.93 23.55
CA ARG A 462 -4.36 5.57 23.01
C ARG A 462 -5.02 4.53 23.89
N VAL A 463 -4.83 4.61 25.20
CA VAL A 463 -5.53 3.74 26.16
C VAL A 463 -7.05 3.83 25.98
N LEU A 464 -7.61 5.03 25.82
CA LEU A 464 -9.03 5.22 25.57
C LEU A 464 -9.50 4.59 24.26
N LYS A 465 -8.73 4.76 23.18
CA LYS A 465 -9.03 4.14 21.86
C LYS A 465 -8.99 2.62 21.94
N VAL A 466 -8.00 2.05 22.62
CA VAL A 466 -7.89 0.60 22.85
C VAL A 466 -9.06 0.10 23.72
N ALA A 467 -9.37 0.80 24.83
CA ALA A 467 -10.51 0.46 25.69
C ALA A 467 -11.84 0.49 24.92
N ARG A 468 -12.01 1.43 23.98
CA ARG A 468 -13.18 1.47 23.10
C ARG A 468 -13.23 0.25 22.17
N SER A 469 -12.09 -0.20 21.63
CA SER A 469 -12.04 -1.41 20.79
C SER A 469 -12.37 -2.68 21.58
N ILE A 470 -11.92 -2.77 22.83
CA ILE A 470 -12.26 -3.88 23.71
C ILE A 470 -13.76 -3.88 24.00
N ALA A 471 -14.34 -2.71 24.30
CA ALA A 471 -15.77 -2.59 24.53
C ALA A 471 -16.60 -2.89 23.26
N ASP A 472 -16.11 -2.54 22.06
CA ASP A 472 -16.75 -2.91 20.80
C ASP A 472 -16.69 -4.42 20.53
N LEU A 473 -15.62 -5.11 20.93
CA LEU A 473 -15.51 -6.58 20.87
C LEU A 473 -16.49 -7.28 21.81
N ASP A 474 -16.78 -6.66 22.95
CA ASP A 474 -17.72 -7.14 23.96
C ASP A 474 -19.17 -6.64 23.70
N ASP A 475 -19.41 -6.01 22.53
CA ASP A 475 -20.70 -5.41 22.14
C ASP A 475 -21.25 -4.43 23.20
N SER A 476 -20.36 -3.77 23.94
CA SER A 476 -20.71 -2.83 25.00
C SER A 476 -20.83 -1.40 24.48
N PRO A 477 -21.94 -0.69 24.73
CA PRO A 477 -22.11 0.68 24.29
C PRO A 477 -21.17 1.67 25.02
N GLN A 478 -20.73 1.31 26.24
CA GLN A 478 -19.88 2.15 27.09
C GLN A 478 -18.59 1.42 27.48
N ILE A 479 -17.54 2.23 27.74
CA ILE A 479 -16.29 1.70 28.29
C ILE A 479 -16.47 1.45 29.79
N ALA A 480 -16.43 0.19 30.22
CA ALA A 480 -16.48 -0.22 31.60
C ALA A 480 -15.06 -0.41 32.20
N ALA A 481 -14.99 -0.52 33.52
CA ALA A 481 -13.72 -0.68 34.24
C ALA A 481 -12.86 -1.86 33.73
N PRO A 482 -13.40 -3.07 33.42
CA PRO A 482 -12.59 -4.16 32.87
C PRO A 482 -11.92 -3.79 31.54
N HIS A 483 -12.65 -3.11 30.63
CA HIS A 483 -12.10 -2.68 29.34
C HIS A 483 -10.92 -1.73 29.51
N LEU A 484 -11.04 -0.79 30.45
CA LEU A 484 -9.99 0.18 30.75
C LEU A 484 -8.78 -0.50 31.43
N GLN A 485 -9.01 -1.44 32.36
CA GLN A 485 -7.94 -2.20 33.01
C GLN A 485 -7.16 -3.04 32.00
N GLU A 486 -7.85 -3.74 31.08
CA GLU A 486 -7.23 -4.50 30.01
C GLU A 486 -6.40 -3.58 29.10
N ALA A 487 -6.94 -2.43 28.67
CA ALA A 487 -6.23 -1.47 27.84
C ALA A 487 -4.95 -0.92 28.50
N ILE A 488 -5.01 -0.59 29.80
CA ILE A 488 -3.85 -0.13 30.58
C ILE A 488 -2.81 -1.25 30.71
N SER A 489 -3.22 -2.51 30.74
CA SER A 489 -2.29 -3.65 30.86
C SER A 489 -1.33 -3.74 29.65
N TYR A 490 -1.75 -3.30 28.48
CA TYR A 490 -0.98 -3.30 27.23
C TYR A 490 0.04 -2.16 27.10
N ARG A 491 0.36 -1.45 28.19
CA ARG A 491 1.40 -0.41 28.23
C ARG A 491 2.58 -0.84 29.09
N CYS A 492 3.18 -2.01 28.79
CA CYS A 492 4.19 -2.63 29.66
C CYS A 492 5.52 -1.84 29.72
N LEU A 493 5.96 -1.20 28.63
CA LEU A 493 7.19 -0.42 28.63
C LEU A 493 7.07 0.89 29.43
N ASP A 494 5.88 1.49 29.48
CA ASP A 494 5.65 2.68 30.30
C ASP A 494 5.73 2.36 31.80
N LYS A 495 5.39 1.11 32.18
CA LYS A 495 5.48 0.63 33.56
C LYS A 495 6.93 0.43 34.03
N SER A 496 7.81 -0.03 33.12
CA SER A 496 9.21 -0.36 33.44
C SER A 496 10.11 0.87 33.59
N SER A 497 9.74 2.03 33.03
CA SER A 497 10.52 3.27 33.14
C SER A 497 10.40 3.98 34.50
N ASN A 498 9.43 3.60 35.32
CA ASN A 498 9.11 4.30 36.59
C ASN A 498 9.31 3.46 37.85
N LEU A 499 9.87 2.25 37.76
CA LEU A 499 10.23 1.48 38.95
C LEU A 499 11.68 1.82 39.35
N PRO A 500 11.94 2.41 40.53
CA PRO A 500 13.30 2.56 41.04
C PRO A 500 13.87 1.18 41.35
N GLY A 501 14.81 0.71 40.51
CA GLY A 501 15.56 -0.52 40.79
C GLY A 501 15.49 -1.63 39.74
N TYR A 502 15.32 -1.31 38.45
CA TYR A 502 15.57 -2.25 37.35
C TYR A 502 16.52 -1.66 36.31
#